data_2b0f784a9f349825aef3ec6fe503737e
#
_entry.id   2b0f784a9f349825aef3ec6fe503737e
#
_cell.length_a   1.000
_cell.length_b   1.000
_cell.length_c   1.000
_cell.angle_alpha   90.00
_cell.angle_beta   90.00
_cell.angle_gamma   90.00
#
_symmetry.space_group_name_H-M   'P 1'
#
loop_
_entity.id
_entity.type
_entity.pdbx_description
1 polymer ?
#
loop_
_entity_poly.entity_id
_entity_poly.type
_entity_poly.pdbx_seq_one_letter_code
_entity_poly.pdbx_strand_id
1 'polypeptide(L)'
;IAGKLKSGCLLVELNMVDRLQAISRDESEWQAQATLKEIMKGVAHEVKNPLGGIRGAAQLLAGELGNPDLQEYTDIIISEVDRLHTLVDRMMGPRERMESEPTNIHEITEHVRQLIEAEAKGGLEIERDYDPSLPDFSADGGQLTQAVLNLVRNAWQACGEGGQISLRTRVLRQFTVGGSRYKLVCALQVIDDGPGVSDELLPRLFLPMVTGNAKGTGLGLSIAQRIANQHGGLIQVQSEPGNTCFTLLLPMEI
;
A
#
# COMPACT_ATOMS: atom_id res chain seq x y z
N ILE A 1 -7.71 32.95 -10.50
CA ILE A 1 -8.47 34.23 -10.43
C ILE A 1 -9.56 34.12 -11.49
N ALA A 2 -10.84 34.20 -11.07
CA ALA A 2 -11.96 34.19 -11.98
C ALA A 2 -12.38 35.62 -12.30
N GLY A 3 -12.26 36.01 -13.56
CA GLY A 3 -12.70 37.31 -14.07
C GLY A 3 -13.95 37.17 -14.93
N LYS A 4 -14.94 38.02 -14.71
CA LYS A 4 -16.20 38.03 -15.47
C LYS A 4 -16.07 38.97 -16.66
N LEU A 5 -16.11 38.46 -17.87
CA LEU A 5 -16.17 39.26 -19.09
C LEU A 5 -17.61 39.66 -19.41
N LYS A 6 -17.82 40.86 -19.99
CA LYS A 6 -19.13 41.47 -20.29
C LYS A 6 -20.05 40.67 -21.24
N SER A 7 -19.62 39.55 -21.78
CA SER A 7 -20.35 38.68 -22.69
C SER A 7 -20.82 37.35 -22.07
N GLY A 8 -20.78 37.21 -20.74
CA GLY A 8 -21.21 35.96 -20.08
C GLY A 8 -20.21 34.80 -20.16
N CYS A 9 -19.02 35.01 -20.72
CA CYS A 9 -17.96 34.02 -20.72
C CYS A 9 -17.19 34.02 -19.38
N LEU A 10 -16.95 32.85 -18.83
CA LEU A 10 -16.11 32.67 -17.64
C LEU A 10 -14.68 32.41 -18.12
N LEU A 11 -13.73 33.30 -17.81
CA LEU A 11 -12.31 33.00 -17.98
C LEU A 11 -11.84 32.25 -16.73
N VAL A 12 -11.51 30.98 -16.90
CA VAL A 12 -10.88 30.16 -15.84
C VAL A 12 -9.39 30.11 -16.13
N GLU A 13 -8.63 30.85 -15.35
CA GLU A 13 -7.16 30.76 -15.36
C GLU A 13 -6.74 29.63 -14.42
N LEU A 14 -6.37 28.48 -14.97
CA LEU A 14 -5.83 27.36 -14.22
C LEU A 14 -4.37 27.67 -13.88
N ASN A 15 -4.11 28.00 -12.64
CA ASN A 15 -2.75 28.28 -12.17
C ASN A 15 -1.89 27.00 -12.21
N MET A 16 -0.78 27.04 -12.95
CA MET A 16 0.28 26.01 -12.94
C MET A 16 0.93 25.83 -11.55
N VAL A 17 0.71 26.73 -10.62
CA VAL A 17 1.33 26.74 -9.27
C VAL A 17 0.93 25.49 -8.46
N ASP A 18 -0.34 25.10 -8.49
CA ASP A 18 -0.81 23.90 -7.76
C ASP A 18 -0.19 22.61 -8.31
N ARG A 19 0.02 22.59 -9.62
CA ARG A 19 0.64 21.44 -10.30
C ARG A 19 2.14 21.32 -10.02
N LEU A 20 2.87 22.45 -9.95
CA LEU A 20 4.28 22.48 -9.58
C LEU A 20 4.49 22.13 -8.11
N GLN A 21 3.59 22.56 -7.23
CA GLN A 21 3.62 22.19 -5.82
C GLN A 21 3.32 20.69 -5.61
N ALA A 22 2.39 20.11 -6.35
CA ALA A 22 2.11 18.67 -6.31
C ALA A 22 3.33 17.87 -6.79
N ILE A 23 3.96 18.24 -7.91
CA ILE A 23 5.17 17.59 -8.43
C ILE A 23 6.32 17.69 -7.42
N SER A 24 6.53 18.86 -6.80
CA SER A 24 7.59 19.04 -5.80
C SER A 24 7.34 18.25 -4.51
N ARG A 25 6.08 18.06 -4.11
CA ARG A 25 5.71 17.16 -3.00
C ARG A 25 5.99 15.71 -3.34
N ASP A 26 5.55 15.24 -4.49
CA ASP A 26 5.77 13.88 -4.97
C ASP A 26 7.27 13.55 -5.03
N GLU A 27 8.12 14.47 -5.53
CA GLU A 27 9.58 14.29 -5.58
C GLU A 27 10.21 14.24 -4.18
N SER A 28 9.77 15.07 -3.25
CA SER A 28 10.29 15.09 -1.88
C SER A 28 9.88 13.83 -1.10
N GLU A 29 8.68 13.33 -1.30
CA GLU A 29 8.17 12.09 -0.72
C GLU A 29 8.94 10.88 -1.27
N TRP A 30 9.22 10.87 -2.58
CA TRP A 30 10.02 9.83 -3.23
C TRP A 30 11.43 9.74 -2.66
N GLN A 31 12.12 10.87 -2.48
CA GLN A 31 13.46 10.92 -1.91
C GLN A 31 13.49 10.51 -0.44
N ALA A 32 12.53 10.95 0.36
CA ALA A 32 12.40 10.56 1.75
C ALA A 32 12.19 9.05 1.90
N GLN A 33 11.38 8.46 1.04
CA GLN A 33 11.12 7.02 1.02
C GLN A 33 12.34 6.20 0.59
N ALA A 34 13.14 6.67 -0.38
CA ALA A 34 14.36 6.00 -0.79
C ALA A 34 15.38 5.93 0.37
N THR A 35 15.56 7.03 1.08
CA THR A 35 16.44 7.10 2.27
C THR A 35 15.95 6.19 3.39
N LEU A 36 14.64 6.19 3.65
CA LEU A 36 14.03 5.32 4.66
C LEU A 36 14.24 3.84 4.34
N LYS A 37 14.13 3.46 3.06
CA LYS A 37 14.36 2.09 2.59
C LYS A 37 15.78 1.60 2.90
N GLU A 38 16.79 2.43 2.71
CA GLU A 38 18.19 2.09 3.03
C GLU A 38 18.40 1.90 4.52
N ILE A 39 17.88 2.82 5.34
CA ILE A 39 17.95 2.73 6.81
C ILE A 39 17.25 1.45 7.27
N MET A 40 16.05 1.18 6.78
CA MET A 40 15.30 -0.03 7.15
C MET A 40 16.00 -1.32 6.75
N LYS A 41 16.69 -1.33 5.60
CA LYS A 41 17.51 -2.48 5.18
C LYS A 41 18.63 -2.76 6.18
N GLY A 42 19.32 -1.71 6.64
CA GLY A 42 20.35 -1.83 7.67
C GLY A 42 19.78 -2.39 8.97
N VAL A 43 18.71 -1.77 9.48
CA VAL A 43 18.03 -2.19 10.72
C VAL A 43 17.52 -3.63 10.62
N ALA A 44 16.93 -4.02 9.49
CA ALA A 44 16.44 -5.38 9.32
C ALA A 44 17.55 -6.43 9.39
N HIS A 45 18.72 -6.14 8.79
CA HIS A 45 19.89 -7.02 8.92
C HIS A 45 20.41 -7.10 10.35
N GLU A 46 20.47 -5.97 11.05
CA GLU A 46 20.91 -5.91 12.44
C GLU A 46 19.93 -6.59 13.42
N VAL A 47 18.63 -6.58 13.12
CA VAL A 47 17.62 -7.30 13.92
C VAL A 47 17.64 -8.80 13.62
N LYS A 48 17.81 -9.20 12.36
CA LYS A 48 17.86 -10.63 12.00
C LYS A 48 19.04 -11.38 12.61
N ASN A 49 20.18 -10.71 12.76
CA ASN A 49 21.37 -11.34 13.31
C ASN A 49 21.17 -11.85 14.75
N PRO A 50 20.74 -11.04 15.75
CA PRO A 50 20.48 -11.53 17.10
C PRO A 50 19.32 -12.55 17.14
N LEU A 51 18.28 -12.37 16.31
CA LEU A 51 17.19 -13.34 16.23
C LEU A 51 17.70 -14.72 15.77
N GLY A 52 18.59 -14.76 14.78
CA GLY A 52 19.25 -16.00 14.34
C GLY A 52 20.05 -16.66 15.46
N GLY A 53 20.76 -15.88 16.27
CA GLY A 53 21.48 -16.34 17.46
C GLY A 53 20.54 -16.95 18.51
N ILE A 54 19.43 -16.27 18.83
CA ILE A 54 18.43 -16.75 19.79
C ILE A 54 17.79 -18.04 19.29
N ARG A 55 17.44 -18.11 18.01
CA ARG A 55 16.88 -19.30 17.39
C ARG A 55 17.84 -20.49 17.49
N GLY A 56 19.10 -20.28 17.11
CA GLY A 56 20.14 -21.32 17.18
C GLY A 56 20.37 -21.82 18.59
N ALA A 57 20.44 -20.94 19.58
CA ALA A 57 20.57 -21.30 20.99
C ALA A 57 19.36 -22.10 21.49
N ALA A 58 18.13 -21.70 21.14
CA ALA A 58 16.91 -22.42 21.50
C ALA A 58 16.87 -23.82 20.88
N GLN A 59 17.31 -23.97 19.61
CA GLN A 59 17.40 -25.26 18.93
C GLN A 59 18.43 -26.21 19.58
N LEU A 60 19.59 -25.70 19.96
CA LEU A 60 20.59 -26.49 20.67
C LEU A 60 20.07 -26.92 22.03
N LEU A 61 19.43 -26.01 22.75
CA LEU A 61 18.84 -26.30 24.05
C LEU A 61 17.74 -27.37 23.93
N ALA A 62 16.87 -27.28 22.94
CA ALA A 62 15.82 -28.27 22.67
C ALA A 62 16.39 -29.69 22.44
N GLY A 63 17.57 -29.77 21.78
CA GLY A 63 18.26 -31.04 21.54
C GLY A 63 18.88 -31.68 22.79
N GLU A 64 19.22 -30.86 23.81
CA GLU A 64 19.83 -31.31 25.06
C GLU A 64 18.78 -31.59 26.17
N LEU A 65 17.57 -31.06 26.04
CA LEU A 65 16.51 -31.21 27.03
C LEU A 65 15.84 -32.58 26.90
N GLY A 66 15.99 -33.42 27.95
CA GLY A 66 15.29 -34.72 28.09
C GLY A 66 13.88 -34.60 28.66
N ASN A 67 13.41 -33.40 29.01
CA ASN A 67 12.12 -33.15 29.64
C ASN A 67 11.14 -32.54 28.63
N PRO A 68 10.00 -33.20 28.30
CA PRO A 68 9.02 -32.67 27.35
C PRO A 68 8.43 -31.30 27.73
N ASP A 69 8.22 -31.04 29.02
CA ASP A 69 7.68 -29.76 29.50
C ASP A 69 8.63 -28.59 29.23
N LEU A 70 9.94 -28.86 29.25
CA LEU A 70 10.96 -27.85 28.92
C LEU A 70 11.13 -27.67 27.41
N GLN A 71 10.86 -28.70 26.62
CA GLN A 71 10.87 -28.61 25.16
C GLN A 71 9.77 -27.68 24.65
N GLU A 72 8.58 -27.66 25.29
CA GLU A 72 7.50 -26.73 24.96
C GLU A 72 7.95 -25.26 25.01
N TYR A 73 8.77 -24.89 26.00
CA TYR A 73 9.29 -23.51 26.08
C TYR A 73 10.28 -23.19 24.96
N THR A 74 11.12 -24.14 24.55
CA THR A 74 12.02 -23.92 23.41
C THR A 74 11.29 -23.81 22.09
N ASP A 75 10.22 -24.56 21.90
CA ASP A 75 9.35 -24.50 20.73
C ASP A 75 8.62 -23.14 20.66
N ILE A 76 8.15 -22.62 21.79
CA ILE A 76 7.57 -21.27 21.88
C ILE A 76 8.60 -20.22 21.47
N ILE A 77 9.84 -20.31 22.01
CA ILE A 77 10.90 -19.35 21.66
C ILE A 77 11.19 -19.39 20.15
N ILE A 78 11.34 -20.59 19.58
CA ILE A 78 11.61 -20.77 18.15
C ILE A 78 10.47 -20.18 17.31
N SER A 79 9.22 -20.48 17.67
CA SER A 79 8.03 -19.99 16.95
C SER A 79 7.92 -18.46 16.99
N GLU A 80 8.19 -17.82 18.13
CA GLU A 80 8.17 -16.36 18.26
C GLU A 80 9.33 -15.70 17.49
N VAL A 81 10.50 -16.31 17.48
CA VAL A 81 11.62 -15.83 16.66
C VAL A 81 11.29 -15.94 15.16
N ASP A 82 10.70 -17.04 14.71
CA ASP A 82 10.27 -17.20 13.31
C ASP A 82 9.17 -16.20 12.92
N ARG A 83 8.27 -15.90 13.86
CA ARG A 83 7.28 -14.83 13.71
C ARG A 83 7.93 -13.45 13.57
N LEU A 84 8.93 -13.13 14.39
CA LEU A 84 9.68 -11.88 14.30
C LEU A 84 10.48 -11.79 13.00
N HIS A 85 11.11 -12.89 12.54
CA HIS A 85 11.74 -12.95 11.22
C HIS A 85 10.77 -12.62 10.11
N THR A 86 9.58 -13.22 10.15
CA THR A 86 8.52 -12.98 9.17
C THR A 86 8.06 -11.51 9.17
N LEU A 87 7.95 -10.89 10.35
CA LEU A 87 7.62 -9.46 10.46
C LEU A 87 8.70 -8.58 9.85
N VAL A 88 9.97 -8.87 10.15
CA VAL A 88 11.12 -8.14 9.58
C VAL A 88 11.18 -8.34 8.06
N ASP A 89 10.91 -9.54 7.55
CA ASP A 89 10.86 -9.79 6.11
C ASP A 89 9.71 -9.03 5.43
N ARG A 90 8.54 -8.98 6.05
CA ARG A 90 7.41 -8.16 5.56
C ARG A 90 7.75 -6.66 5.53
N MET A 91 8.51 -6.17 6.52
CA MET A 91 9.00 -4.78 6.50
C MET A 91 9.93 -4.51 5.31
N MET A 92 10.76 -5.49 4.96
CA MET A 92 11.69 -5.39 3.82
C MET A 92 10.99 -5.57 2.47
N GLY A 93 9.86 -6.26 2.45
CA GLY A 93 9.08 -6.66 1.29
C GLY A 93 9.76 -7.66 0.37
N PRO A 94 9.08 -8.07 -0.68
CA PRO A 94 9.62 -9.06 -1.59
C PRO A 94 10.97 -8.61 -2.12
N ARG A 95 11.96 -9.48 -1.96
CA ARG A 95 13.30 -9.35 -2.56
C ARG A 95 13.33 -9.82 -4.02
N GLU A 96 12.22 -10.36 -4.48
CA GLU A 96 12.14 -11.04 -5.76
C GLU A 96 12.23 -10.03 -6.90
N ARG A 97 12.92 -10.46 -7.93
CA ARG A 97 12.99 -9.76 -9.21
C ARG A 97 11.56 -9.64 -9.72
N MET A 98 11.15 -8.44 -10.05
CA MET A 98 9.81 -8.17 -10.58
C MET A 98 9.58 -9.07 -11.81
N GLU A 99 8.61 -9.97 -11.74
CA GLU A 99 8.19 -10.81 -12.86
C GLU A 99 7.10 -10.05 -13.62
N SER A 100 7.55 -9.27 -14.59
CA SER A 100 6.65 -8.42 -15.38
C SER A 100 6.01 -9.23 -16.50
N GLU A 101 4.67 -9.30 -16.49
CA GLU A 101 3.86 -9.99 -17.50
C GLU A 101 2.64 -9.13 -17.89
N PRO A 102 1.98 -9.39 -19.03
CA PRO A 102 0.73 -8.71 -19.36
C PRO A 102 -0.30 -8.91 -18.25
N THR A 103 -0.72 -7.83 -17.62
CA THR A 103 -1.54 -7.86 -16.42
C THR A 103 -2.78 -6.99 -16.60
N ASN A 104 -3.95 -7.53 -16.26
CA ASN A 104 -5.22 -6.83 -16.24
C ASN A 104 -5.54 -6.34 -14.83
N ILE A 105 -5.66 -5.02 -14.64
CA ILE A 105 -5.95 -4.45 -13.33
C ILE A 105 -7.33 -4.86 -12.79
N HIS A 106 -8.31 -5.09 -13.66
CA HIS A 106 -9.64 -5.48 -13.25
C HIS A 106 -9.69 -6.92 -12.72
N GLU A 107 -8.88 -7.83 -13.28
CA GLU A 107 -8.75 -9.19 -12.74
C GLU A 107 -8.17 -9.16 -11.32
N ILE A 108 -7.16 -8.33 -11.08
CA ILE A 108 -6.58 -8.13 -9.75
C ILE A 108 -7.62 -7.58 -8.78
N THR A 109 -8.34 -6.53 -9.17
CA THR A 109 -9.34 -5.90 -8.29
C THR A 109 -10.49 -6.83 -7.97
N GLU A 110 -10.97 -7.62 -8.95
CA GLU A 110 -12.02 -8.62 -8.74
C GLU A 110 -11.55 -9.76 -7.83
N HIS A 111 -10.32 -10.23 -8.01
CA HIS A 111 -9.76 -11.26 -7.14
C HIS A 111 -9.67 -10.77 -5.69
N VAL A 112 -9.16 -9.55 -5.46
CA VAL A 112 -9.08 -8.96 -4.12
C VAL A 112 -10.46 -8.72 -3.52
N ARG A 113 -11.44 -8.24 -4.31
CA ARG A 113 -12.81 -8.05 -3.87
C ARG A 113 -13.40 -9.37 -3.34
N GLN A 114 -13.29 -10.45 -4.12
CA GLN A 114 -13.79 -11.78 -3.74
C GLN A 114 -13.14 -12.28 -2.44
N LEU A 115 -11.83 -12.07 -2.27
CA LEU A 115 -11.12 -12.46 -1.06
C LEU A 115 -11.65 -11.72 0.18
N ILE A 116 -11.80 -10.40 0.08
CA ILE A 116 -12.27 -9.56 1.20
C ILE A 116 -13.74 -9.83 1.53
N GLU A 117 -14.60 -9.98 0.53
CA GLU A 117 -16.01 -10.34 0.76
C GLU A 117 -16.16 -11.72 1.46
N ALA A 118 -15.32 -12.69 1.09
CA ALA A 118 -15.29 -13.99 1.74
C ALA A 118 -14.81 -13.88 3.21
N GLU A 119 -13.80 -13.05 3.49
CA GLU A 119 -13.33 -12.79 4.86
C GLU A 119 -14.38 -12.04 5.70
N ALA A 120 -15.09 -11.09 5.12
CA ALA A 120 -16.08 -10.23 5.80
C ALA A 120 -17.42 -10.93 6.11
N LYS A 121 -17.65 -12.13 5.58
CA LYS A 121 -18.86 -12.96 5.83
C LYS A 121 -20.18 -12.20 5.64
N GLY A 122 -20.25 -11.29 4.67
CA GLY A 122 -21.46 -10.52 4.33
C GLY A 122 -21.65 -9.22 5.11
N GLY A 123 -20.68 -8.81 5.93
CA GLY A 123 -20.71 -7.53 6.68
C GLY A 123 -20.08 -6.34 5.95
N LEU A 124 -19.80 -6.46 4.64
CA LEU A 124 -19.15 -5.42 3.85
C LEU A 124 -19.77 -5.37 2.45
N GLU A 125 -20.02 -4.16 1.95
CA GLU A 125 -20.44 -3.91 0.57
C GLU A 125 -19.29 -3.28 -0.21
N ILE A 126 -18.93 -3.90 -1.37
CA ILE A 126 -17.87 -3.39 -2.25
C ILE A 126 -18.47 -3.05 -3.62
N GLU A 127 -18.61 -1.77 -3.88
CA GLU A 127 -19.07 -1.25 -5.18
C GLU A 127 -17.93 -1.24 -6.21
N ARG A 128 -18.29 -1.34 -7.50
CA ARG A 128 -17.36 -1.35 -8.64
C ARG A 128 -17.72 -0.25 -9.63
N ASP A 129 -16.73 0.54 -10.00
CA ASP A 129 -16.84 1.59 -11.01
C ASP A 129 -15.59 1.55 -11.91
N TYR A 130 -15.57 0.58 -12.84
CA TYR A 130 -14.40 0.27 -13.66
C TYR A 130 -14.48 0.93 -15.03
N ASP A 131 -13.36 1.53 -15.46
CA ASP A 131 -13.16 2.07 -16.80
C ASP A 131 -12.78 0.94 -17.76
N PRO A 132 -13.68 0.50 -18.67
CA PRO A 132 -13.41 -0.61 -19.58
C PRO A 132 -12.37 -0.27 -20.66
N SER A 133 -11.92 0.96 -20.75
CA SER A 133 -10.92 1.40 -21.73
C SER A 133 -9.46 1.15 -21.28
N LEU A 134 -9.26 0.68 -20.05
CA LEU A 134 -7.93 0.34 -19.54
C LEU A 134 -7.40 -0.92 -20.25
N PRO A 135 -6.30 -0.85 -20.99
CA PRO A 135 -5.66 -2.03 -21.58
C PRO A 135 -4.85 -2.79 -20.55
N ASP A 136 -4.50 -4.02 -20.89
CA ASP A 136 -3.47 -4.76 -20.17
C ASP A 136 -2.12 -4.04 -20.26
N PHE A 137 -1.31 -4.12 -19.23
CA PHE A 137 0.01 -3.49 -19.17
C PHE A 137 1.03 -4.40 -18.49
N SER A 138 2.30 -4.14 -18.71
CA SER A 138 3.40 -4.95 -18.17
C SER A 138 3.58 -4.67 -16.68
N ALA A 139 3.31 -5.67 -15.82
CA ALA A 139 3.38 -5.54 -14.36
C ALA A 139 3.58 -6.90 -13.68
N ASP A 140 4.00 -6.89 -12.43
CA ASP A 140 3.99 -8.07 -11.57
C ASP A 140 2.60 -8.18 -10.89
N GLY A 141 1.75 -9.04 -11.45
CA GLY A 141 0.38 -9.25 -11.00
C GLY A 141 0.28 -9.70 -9.54
N GLY A 142 1.23 -10.51 -9.07
CA GLY A 142 1.29 -10.98 -7.68
C GLY A 142 1.57 -9.84 -6.70
N GLN A 143 2.55 -8.99 -7.02
CA GLN A 143 2.84 -7.82 -6.21
C GLN A 143 1.69 -6.80 -6.23
N LEU A 144 1.11 -6.53 -7.41
CA LEU A 144 -0.05 -5.63 -7.50
C LEU A 144 -1.26 -6.15 -6.71
N THR A 145 -1.54 -7.46 -6.77
CA THR A 145 -2.57 -8.10 -5.93
C THR A 145 -2.31 -7.82 -4.45
N GLN A 146 -1.07 -7.96 -4.00
CA GLN A 146 -0.69 -7.65 -2.61
C GLN A 146 -0.89 -6.16 -2.27
N ALA A 147 -0.54 -5.24 -3.17
CA ALA A 147 -0.74 -3.81 -2.95
C ALA A 147 -2.23 -3.47 -2.83
N VAL A 148 -3.05 -3.93 -3.76
CA VAL A 148 -4.50 -3.70 -3.76
C VAL A 148 -5.15 -4.32 -2.53
N LEU A 149 -4.77 -5.55 -2.15
CA LEU A 149 -5.26 -6.23 -0.95
C LEU A 149 -4.95 -5.42 0.33
N ASN A 150 -3.76 -4.83 0.42
CA ASN A 150 -3.39 -3.99 1.56
C ASN A 150 -4.23 -2.70 1.62
N LEU A 151 -4.52 -2.07 0.48
CA LEU A 151 -5.37 -0.88 0.43
C LEU A 151 -6.83 -1.22 0.80
N VAL A 152 -7.40 -2.27 0.21
CA VAL A 152 -8.80 -2.68 0.47
C VAL A 152 -8.96 -3.16 1.92
N ARG A 153 -7.99 -3.90 2.45
CA ARG A 153 -8.01 -4.36 3.84
C ARG A 153 -7.90 -3.18 4.83
N ASN A 154 -7.11 -2.16 4.49
CA ASN A 154 -7.04 -0.93 5.28
C ASN A 154 -8.39 -0.19 5.28
N ALA A 155 -9.03 -0.06 4.12
CA ALA A 155 -10.37 0.53 3.98
C ALA A 155 -11.40 -0.25 4.83
N TRP A 156 -11.46 -1.57 4.71
CA TRP A 156 -12.36 -2.42 5.50
C TRP A 156 -12.15 -2.27 7.01
N GLN A 157 -10.89 -2.23 7.46
CA GLN A 157 -10.57 -2.01 8.87
C GLN A 157 -10.98 -0.63 9.38
N ALA A 158 -11.03 0.37 8.50
CA ALA A 158 -11.46 1.73 8.84
C ALA A 158 -12.99 1.85 8.92
N CYS A 159 -13.73 1.26 7.97
CA CYS A 159 -15.19 1.30 7.95
C CYS A 159 -15.83 0.48 9.09
N GLY A 160 -15.23 -0.66 9.45
CA GLY A 160 -15.83 -1.61 10.39
C GLY A 160 -17.01 -2.41 9.80
N GLU A 161 -17.89 -2.91 10.68
CA GLU A 161 -19.08 -3.67 10.25
C GLU A 161 -20.13 -2.76 9.60
N GLY A 162 -20.59 -3.14 8.40
CA GLY A 162 -21.61 -2.41 7.65
C GLY A 162 -21.09 -1.21 6.86
N GLY A 163 -19.76 -1.03 6.76
CA GLY A 163 -19.15 0.02 5.94
C GLY A 163 -19.20 -0.27 4.45
N GLN A 164 -19.03 0.78 3.65
CA GLN A 164 -19.01 0.71 2.19
C GLN A 164 -17.62 1.01 1.64
N ILE A 165 -17.20 0.21 0.66
CA ILE A 165 -15.98 0.43 -0.10
C ILE A 165 -16.34 0.55 -1.57
N SER A 166 -15.75 1.52 -2.27
CA SER A 166 -15.87 1.64 -3.72
C SER A 166 -14.50 1.45 -4.39
N LEU A 167 -14.43 0.51 -5.34
CA LEU A 167 -13.27 0.27 -6.20
C LEU A 167 -13.51 0.94 -7.53
N ARG A 168 -12.72 1.96 -7.83
CA ARG A 168 -12.86 2.74 -9.07
C ARG A 168 -11.58 2.71 -9.86
N THR A 169 -11.67 2.47 -11.18
CA THR A 169 -10.52 2.60 -12.09
C THR A 169 -10.77 3.70 -13.12
N ARG A 170 -9.71 4.43 -13.48
CA ARG A 170 -9.74 5.47 -14.52
C ARG A 170 -8.43 5.47 -15.31
N VAL A 171 -8.51 5.75 -16.58
CA VAL A 171 -7.34 6.02 -17.40
C VAL A 171 -7.02 7.50 -17.38
N LEU A 172 -5.80 7.86 -16.99
CA LEU A 172 -5.26 9.22 -17.05
C LEU A 172 -4.31 9.33 -18.24
N ARG A 173 -4.51 10.37 -19.06
CA ARG A 173 -3.68 10.61 -20.25
C ARG A 173 -2.74 11.76 -20.00
N GLN A 174 -1.50 11.64 -20.53
CA GLN A 174 -0.48 12.69 -20.40
C GLN A 174 -0.28 13.14 -18.95
N PHE A 175 -0.22 12.16 -18.04
CA PHE A 175 -0.15 12.40 -16.60
C PHE A 175 1.28 12.27 -16.07
N THR A 176 1.63 13.06 -15.05
CA THR A 176 2.95 13.05 -14.43
C THR A 176 2.89 12.27 -13.13
N VAL A 177 3.77 11.28 -12.97
CA VAL A 177 3.95 10.49 -11.75
C VAL A 177 5.42 10.55 -11.35
N GLY A 178 5.75 10.92 -10.11
CA GLY A 178 7.12 10.97 -9.61
C GLY A 178 8.08 11.82 -10.47
N GLY A 179 7.61 12.95 -11.00
CA GLY A 179 8.41 13.83 -11.89
C GLY A 179 8.49 13.38 -13.36
N SER A 180 8.10 12.15 -13.69
CA SER A 180 8.11 11.62 -15.06
C SER A 180 6.72 11.69 -15.70
N ARG A 181 6.67 12.09 -16.98
CA ARG A 181 5.41 12.21 -17.73
C ARG A 181 5.15 10.95 -18.56
N TYR A 182 3.99 10.36 -18.34
CA TYR A 182 3.57 9.13 -19.02
C TYR A 182 2.39 9.39 -19.97
N LYS A 183 2.33 8.63 -21.07
CA LYS A 183 1.21 8.71 -22.02
C LYS A 183 -0.09 8.24 -21.40
N LEU A 184 -0.03 7.14 -20.66
CA LEU A 184 -1.16 6.52 -19.97
C LEU A 184 -0.76 6.15 -18.55
N VAL A 185 -1.66 6.41 -17.60
CA VAL A 185 -1.53 6.01 -16.20
C VAL A 185 -2.87 5.39 -15.78
N CYS A 186 -2.84 4.21 -15.20
CA CYS A 186 -3.97 3.63 -14.51
C CYS A 186 -4.09 4.28 -13.13
N ALA A 187 -5.24 4.84 -12.81
CA ALA A 187 -5.61 5.28 -11.48
C ALA A 187 -6.62 4.28 -10.89
N LEU A 188 -6.19 3.48 -9.93
CA LEU A 188 -7.06 2.64 -9.12
C LEU A 188 -7.34 3.34 -7.79
N GLN A 189 -8.59 3.64 -7.53
CA GLN A 189 -9.06 4.28 -6.31
C GLN A 189 -9.76 3.26 -5.41
N VAL A 190 -9.37 3.25 -4.15
CA VAL A 190 -10.05 2.55 -3.06
C VAL A 190 -10.64 3.64 -2.17
N ILE A 191 -11.96 3.72 -2.15
CA ILE A 191 -12.70 4.77 -1.44
C ILE A 191 -13.48 4.10 -0.32
N ASP A 192 -13.38 4.64 0.89
CA ASP A 192 -14.09 4.14 2.06
C ASP A 192 -14.87 5.25 2.78
N ASP A 193 -15.93 4.85 3.46
CA ASP A 193 -16.81 5.70 4.27
C ASP A 193 -16.40 5.78 5.76
N GLY A 194 -15.17 5.38 6.06
CA GLY A 194 -14.62 5.35 7.42
C GLY A 194 -14.46 6.73 8.06
N PRO A 195 -13.96 6.78 9.30
CA PRO A 195 -13.85 8.02 10.09
C PRO A 195 -12.82 9.01 9.55
N GLY A 196 -12.07 8.64 8.52
CA GLY A 196 -10.97 9.43 7.98
C GLY A 196 -9.65 9.21 8.72
N VAL A 197 -8.62 9.88 8.20
CA VAL A 197 -7.25 9.87 8.75
C VAL A 197 -6.98 11.24 9.37
N SER A 198 -6.46 11.28 10.59
CA SER A 198 -6.15 12.55 11.26
C SER A 198 -5.00 13.28 10.55
N ASP A 199 -5.02 14.61 10.57
CA ASP A 199 -4.00 15.49 9.97
C ASP A 199 -2.58 15.19 10.50
N GLU A 200 -2.47 14.72 11.74
CA GLU A 200 -1.20 14.33 12.35
C GLU A 200 -0.62 13.03 11.76
N LEU A 201 -1.51 12.13 11.32
CA LEU A 201 -1.12 10.84 10.76
C LEU A 201 -0.85 10.91 9.24
N LEU A 202 -1.55 11.76 8.51
CA LEU A 202 -1.43 11.88 7.05
C LEU A 202 0.02 11.97 6.56
N PRO A 203 0.92 12.82 7.13
CA PRO A 203 2.30 12.93 6.65
C PRO A 203 3.16 11.67 6.88
N ARG A 204 2.71 10.78 7.77
CA ARG A 204 3.45 9.58 8.18
C ARG A 204 2.75 8.28 7.83
N LEU A 205 1.64 8.36 7.11
CA LEU A 205 0.73 7.23 6.87
C LEU A 205 1.41 6.06 6.15
N PHE A 206 2.36 6.35 5.27
CA PHE A 206 3.11 5.34 4.51
C PHE A 206 4.41 4.90 5.20
N LEU A 207 4.73 5.44 6.40
CA LEU A 207 5.87 4.96 7.16
C LEU A 207 5.54 3.60 7.79
N PRO A 208 6.50 2.68 7.83
CA PRO A 208 6.30 1.40 8.50
C PRO A 208 5.99 1.54 9.98
N MET A 209 5.16 0.63 10.50
CA MET A 209 4.72 0.59 11.91
C MET A 209 3.86 1.79 12.34
N VAL A 210 3.44 2.64 11.42
CA VAL A 210 2.47 3.70 11.69
C VAL A 210 1.06 3.13 11.50
N THR A 211 0.25 3.19 12.54
CA THR A 211 -1.13 2.71 12.52
C THR A 211 -1.99 3.53 13.47
N GLY A 212 -3.20 3.83 13.04
CA GLY A 212 -4.27 4.37 13.92
C GLY A 212 -5.10 3.27 14.58
N ASN A 213 -4.88 1.99 14.21
CA ASN A 213 -5.62 0.85 14.74
C ASN A 213 -4.72 0.03 15.68
N ALA A 214 -5.17 -0.19 16.92
CA ALA A 214 -4.42 -0.94 17.94
C ALA A 214 -4.13 -2.41 17.56
N LYS A 215 -4.89 -3.00 16.63
CA LYS A 215 -4.70 -4.37 16.12
C LYS A 215 -3.90 -4.41 14.81
N GLY A 216 -3.61 -3.26 14.21
CA GLY A 216 -2.89 -3.16 12.94
C GLY A 216 -1.37 -3.27 13.14
N THR A 217 -0.67 -3.93 12.22
CA THR A 217 0.80 -3.99 12.21
C THR A 217 1.46 -2.70 11.70
N GLY A 218 0.68 -1.79 11.09
CA GLY A 218 1.19 -0.58 10.44
C GLY A 218 2.09 -0.84 9.22
N LEU A 219 2.08 -2.05 8.66
CA LEU A 219 2.93 -2.42 7.52
C LEU A 219 2.20 -2.41 6.17
N GLY A 220 0.87 -2.52 6.16
CA GLY A 220 0.11 -2.69 4.92
C GLY A 220 0.30 -1.56 3.91
N LEU A 221 0.12 -0.32 4.35
CA LEU A 221 0.24 0.86 3.48
C LEU A 221 1.69 1.10 3.02
N SER A 222 2.68 0.86 3.88
CA SER A 222 4.09 0.95 3.51
C SER A 222 4.50 -0.10 2.47
N ILE A 223 3.93 -1.31 2.54
CA ILE A 223 4.11 -2.37 1.55
C ILE A 223 3.46 -1.97 0.22
N ALA A 224 2.21 -1.48 0.25
CA ALA A 224 1.50 -1.04 -0.94
C ALA A 224 2.26 0.08 -1.66
N GLN A 225 2.70 1.10 -0.92
CA GLN A 225 3.49 2.22 -1.48
C GLN A 225 4.79 1.74 -2.12
N ARG A 226 5.50 0.81 -1.49
CA ARG A 226 6.72 0.25 -2.05
C ARG A 226 6.46 -0.51 -3.35
N ILE A 227 5.41 -1.32 -3.40
CA ILE A 227 5.02 -2.04 -4.62
C ILE A 227 4.67 -1.05 -5.73
N ALA A 228 3.91 0.01 -5.42
CA ALA A 228 3.64 1.09 -6.37
C ALA A 228 4.93 1.69 -6.93
N ASN A 229 5.89 2.03 -6.07
CA ASN A 229 7.17 2.59 -6.47
C ASN A 229 8.02 1.64 -7.33
N GLN A 230 7.97 0.32 -7.07
CA GLN A 230 8.67 -0.68 -7.90
C GLN A 230 8.10 -0.73 -9.33
N HIS A 231 6.82 -0.41 -9.49
CA HIS A 231 6.14 -0.28 -10.78
C HIS A 231 6.22 1.14 -11.37
N GLY A 232 7.11 2.00 -10.85
CA GLY A 232 7.22 3.40 -11.29
C GLY A 232 6.00 4.25 -10.93
N GLY A 233 5.12 3.73 -10.08
CA GLY A 233 3.87 4.33 -9.64
C GLY A 233 3.98 5.03 -8.29
N LEU A 234 2.83 5.47 -7.77
CA LEU A 234 2.71 6.24 -6.54
C LEU A 234 1.33 5.99 -5.92
N ILE A 235 1.22 6.04 -4.59
CA ILE A 235 -0.07 6.07 -3.91
C ILE A 235 -0.28 7.45 -3.31
N GLN A 236 -1.42 8.05 -3.61
CA GLN A 236 -1.89 9.30 -3.02
C GLN A 236 -3.06 9.03 -2.09
N VAL A 237 -3.26 9.89 -1.09
CA VAL A 237 -4.37 9.82 -0.16
C VAL A 237 -5.07 11.17 -0.06
N GLN A 238 -6.39 11.15 -0.10
CA GLN A 238 -7.27 12.25 0.28
C GLN A 238 -8.22 11.70 1.31
N SER A 239 -8.35 12.37 2.46
CA SER A 239 -9.14 11.84 3.54
C SER A 239 -9.90 12.94 4.25
N GLU A 240 -11.20 12.74 4.34
CA GLU A 240 -12.16 13.49 5.15
C GLU A 240 -13.05 12.48 5.89
N PRO A 241 -13.62 12.81 7.04
CA PRO A 241 -14.56 11.93 7.72
C PRO A 241 -15.72 11.50 6.79
N GLY A 242 -15.91 10.20 6.62
CA GLY A 242 -16.89 9.62 5.72
C GLY A 242 -16.45 9.48 4.26
N ASN A 243 -15.21 9.87 3.92
CA ASN A 243 -14.69 9.74 2.55
C ASN A 243 -13.17 9.73 2.53
N THR A 244 -12.57 8.55 2.67
CA THR A 244 -11.13 8.36 2.47
C THR A 244 -10.88 7.70 1.13
N CYS A 245 -10.05 8.31 0.30
CA CYS A 245 -9.70 7.83 -1.02
C CYS A 245 -8.19 7.59 -1.13
N PHE A 246 -7.78 6.35 -1.30
CA PHE A 246 -6.44 5.97 -1.70
C PHE A 246 -6.40 5.78 -3.20
N THR A 247 -5.53 6.51 -3.89
CA THR A 247 -5.36 6.42 -5.35
C THR A 247 -4.00 5.80 -5.67
N LEU A 248 -4.00 4.58 -6.20
CA LEU A 248 -2.82 3.92 -6.74
C LEU A 248 -2.66 4.33 -8.21
N LEU A 249 -1.59 5.05 -8.50
CA LEU A 249 -1.23 5.51 -9.84
C LEU A 249 -0.15 4.58 -10.41
N LEU A 250 -0.44 3.93 -11.52
CA LEU A 250 0.47 3.00 -12.19
C LEU A 250 0.72 3.45 -13.63
N PRO A 251 1.96 3.83 -13.99
CA PRO A 251 2.33 4.06 -15.37
C PRO A 251 2.10 2.79 -16.21
N MET A 252 1.48 2.96 -17.37
CA MET A 252 1.19 1.85 -18.26
C MET A 252 2.16 1.89 -19.44
N GLU A 253 3.11 0.95 -19.44
CA GLU A 253 3.94 0.65 -20.60
C GLU A 253 3.23 -0.48 -21.38
N ILE A 254 2.80 -0.15 -22.59
CA ILE A 254 2.06 -1.03 -23.50
C ILE A 254 3.04 -1.61 -24.51
#